data_f2f37d59fbb7f02249200a9dee557f6a
#
_entry.id   f2f37d59fbb7f02249200a9dee557f6a
#
_cell.length_a   1.000
_cell.length_b   1.000
_cell.length_c   1.000
_cell.angle_alpha   90.00
_cell.angle_beta   90.00
_cell.angle_gamma   90.00
#
_symmetry.space_group_name_H-M   'P 1'
#
loop_
_entity.id
_entity.type
_entity.pdbx_description
1 polymer ?
#
loop_
_entity_poly.entity_id
_entity_poly.type
_entity_poly.pdbx_seq_one_letter_code
_entity_poly.pdbx_strand_id
1 'polypeptide(L)'
;MLDTNLKTQLKGYLERLVRPVEIIAYAGDDAKSLELLQLLEQIREQSDKITVIRGDVEGARIPSFALTSPGENIHLTFAGLPLGHEFTSLVLALLQVGGYPPKVEQALIDQIRGVKGTFRFETYYSLSCQNCPDVVQALNLMAVLNPGIEHVAIDGALFQDEVADRQVMSVPSIFLNGEVFGSGRMGAEEILAKIDTGAAARAADAVSAQAPFDVLVVGGGPAGAAAAIYAARKGIRTGIVADRFGGQVLDTMSIENFISVTHTEGPKLARAMETHVRDYDAEIMSGQQAVKLERTSKGFKVELASGATLTSTSIILSTGARWRKMGVPGEEQYINKGVAFCPHCDGPLFKGKRIAVIGGGNSGVEAAIDLAGLVSHVTLLEFDKTLRKLKSLPNVTILTSVKTTEVTGDGKRVNGLVYEDRISGEKHNVALEGVFVQIGLVPNTEWLKGTLSLNDRGEIITDNHGATSVPGVFAAGDCTTAPYKQIVIAMGEGARSSLAAFDYLIRLPAEEQAA
;
A
#
# COMPACT_ATOMS: atom_id res chain seq x y z
N MET A 1 16.59 -24.64 10.19
CA MET A 1 17.87 -24.99 9.53
C MET A 1 17.71 -24.76 8.04
N LEU A 2 18.75 -24.20 7.40
CA LEU A 2 18.73 -23.92 5.98
C LEU A 2 18.86 -25.22 5.18
N ASP A 3 17.93 -25.43 4.25
CA ASP A 3 18.06 -26.52 3.28
C ASP A 3 19.11 -26.18 2.19
N THR A 4 19.44 -27.16 1.36
CA THR A 4 20.48 -27.02 0.32
C THR A 4 20.15 -25.92 -0.70
N ASN A 5 18.87 -25.71 -1.02
CA ASN A 5 18.43 -24.69 -1.98
C ASN A 5 18.59 -23.28 -1.38
N LEU A 6 18.15 -23.09 -0.15
CA LEU A 6 18.33 -21.83 0.58
C LEU A 6 19.80 -21.48 0.78
N LYS A 7 20.67 -22.48 1.10
CA LYS A 7 22.12 -22.26 1.17
C LYS A 7 22.71 -21.80 -0.14
N THR A 8 22.31 -22.42 -1.25
CA THR A 8 22.77 -22.03 -2.60
C THR A 8 22.34 -20.61 -2.96
N GLN A 9 21.09 -20.25 -2.69
CA GLN A 9 20.58 -18.90 -2.94
C GLN A 9 21.28 -17.88 -2.05
N LEU A 10 21.43 -18.18 -0.75
CA LEU A 10 22.13 -17.31 0.20
C LEU A 10 23.56 -17.04 -0.25
N LYS A 11 24.30 -18.07 -0.66
CA LYS A 11 25.65 -17.92 -1.20
C LYS A 11 25.69 -16.93 -2.36
N GLY A 12 24.78 -17.05 -3.34
CA GLY A 12 24.69 -16.13 -4.49
C GLY A 12 24.35 -14.69 -4.08
N TYR A 13 23.60 -14.48 -3.01
CA TYR A 13 23.39 -13.13 -2.46
C TYR A 13 24.64 -12.60 -1.77
N LEU A 14 25.32 -13.41 -0.95
CA LEU A 14 26.49 -13.01 -0.16
C LEU A 14 27.73 -12.73 -1.01
N GLU A 15 27.81 -13.20 -2.25
CA GLU A 15 28.84 -12.80 -3.22
C GLU A 15 28.85 -11.27 -3.48
N ARG A 16 27.72 -10.61 -3.23
CA ARG A 16 27.54 -9.15 -3.42
C ARG A 16 28.05 -8.32 -2.24
N LEU A 17 28.51 -8.92 -1.16
CA LEU A 17 29.09 -8.20 -0.04
C LEU A 17 30.34 -7.41 -0.50
N VAL A 18 30.35 -6.12 -0.20
CA VAL A 18 31.46 -5.21 -0.54
C VAL A 18 32.51 -5.21 0.56
N ARG A 19 32.08 -5.24 1.83
CA ARG A 19 32.93 -5.21 3.02
C ARG A 19 32.62 -6.37 3.98
N PRO A 20 33.51 -6.68 4.93
CA PRO A 20 33.29 -7.73 5.92
C PRO A 20 32.06 -7.44 6.81
N VAL A 21 31.38 -8.50 7.24
CA VAL A 21 30.29 -8.46 8.21
C VAL A 21 30.67 -9.27 9.44
N GLU A 22 30.53 -8.66 10.60
CA GLU A 22 30.68 -9.34 11.89
C GLU A 22 29.30 -9.61 12.49
N ILE A 23 29.07 -10.86 12.89
CA ILE A 23 27.89 -11.31 13.61
C ILE A 23 28.31 -11.57 15.05
N ILE A 24 27.80 -10.77 15.97
CA ILE A 24 28.08 -10.91 17.41
C ILE A 24 26.92 -11.67 18.04
N ALA A 25 27.15 -12.93 18.40
CA ALA A 25 26.12 -13.82 18.91
C ALA A 25 26.05 -13.79 20.45
N TYR A 26 24.88 -13.54 21.00
CA TYR A 26 24.54 -13.62 22.41
C TYR A 26 23.68 -14.87 22.63
N ALA A 27 24.27 -15.94 23.11
CA ALA A 27 23.66 -17.26 23.20
C ALA A 27 24.07 -17.97 24.48
N GLY A 28 23.09 -18.58 25.15
CA GLY A 28 23.29 -19.45 26.30
C GLY A 28 23.53 -20.93 25.88
N ASP A 29 23.24 -21.83 26.82
CA ASP A 29 23.35 -23.29 26.62
C ASP A 29 22.00 -23.95 26.35
N ASP A 30 20.93 -23.17 26.25
CA ASP A 30 19.58 -23.65 25.95
C ASP A 30 19.41 -24.07 24.47
N ALA A 31 18.36 -24.83 24.20
CA ALA A 31 18.11 -25.38 22.87
C ALA A 31 17.99 -24.34 21.78
N LYS A 32 17.38 -23.19 22.07
CA LYS A 32 17.18 -22.10 21.09
C LYS A 32 18.47 -21.34 20.82
N SER A 33 19.32 -21.18 21.83
CA SER A 33 20.65 -20.62 21.68
C SER A 33 21.54 -21.52 20.81
N LEU A 34 21.48 -22.83 20.99
CA LEU A 34 22.20 -23.78 20.13
C LEU A 34 21.69 -23.77 18.68
N GLU A 35 20.38 -23.67 18.50
CA GLU A 35 19.75 -23.57 17.18
C GLU A 35 20.17 -22.27 16.46
N LEU A 36 20.24 -21.14 17.17
CA LEU A 36 20.76 -19.87 16.66
C LEU A 36 22.21 -20.01 16.20
N LEU A 37 23.08 -20.52 17.04
CA LEU A 37 24.51 -20.69 16.70
C LEU A 37 24.70 -21.54 15.46
N GLN A 38 23.90 -22.58 15.33
CA GLN A 38 23.91 -23.47 14.18
C GLN A 38 23.45 -22.74 12.88
N LEU A 39 22.45 -21.87 12.99
CA LEU A 39 22.02 -21.01 11.88
C LEU A 39 23.13 -20.04 11.47
N LEU A 40 23.74 -19.34 12.44
CA LEU A 40 24.81 -18.37 12.17
C LEU A 40 26.03 -19.03 11.55
N GLU A 41 26.41 -20.24 11.98
CA GLU A 41 27.50 -21.01 11.38
C GLU A 41 27.16 -21.40 9.93
N GLN A 42 25.91 -21.82 9.65
CA GLN A 42 25.49 -22.12 8.28
C GLN A 42 25.53 -20.89 7.36
N ILE A 43 25.29 -19.70 7.90
CA ILE A 43 25.44 -18.43 7.16
C ILE A 43 26.91 -18.12 6.93
N ARG A 44 27.77 -18.24 7.95
CA ARG A 44 29.21 -18.02 7.87
C ARG A 44 29.88 -18.89 6.78
N GLU A 45 29.46 -20.15 6.69
CA GLU A 45 29.96 -21.11 5.67
C GLU A 45 29.69 -20.65 4.23
N GLN A 46 28.78 -19.71 4.00
CA GLN A 46 28.41 -19.24 2.65
C GLN A 46 29.29 -18.08 2.14
N SER A 47 30.11 -17.43 2.99
CA SER A 47 30.96 -16.32 2.58
C SER A 47 32.16 -16.10 3.51
N ASP A 48 33.34 -15.98 2.94
CA ASP A 48 34.59 -15.66 3.67
C ASP A 48 34.58 -14.24 4.26
N LYS A 49 33.62 -13.40 3.86
CA LYS A 49 33.43 -12.04 4.39
C LYS A 49 32.58 -11.99 5.65
N ILE A 50 32.08 -13.13 6.12
CA ILE A 50 31.25 -13.20 7.34
C ILE A 50 32.06 -13.87 8.45
N THR A 51 32.13 -13.20 9.59
CA THR A 51 32.68 -13.75 10.84
C THR A 51 31.59 -13.82 11.90
N VAL A 52 31.64 -14.88 12.73
CA VAL A 52 30.74 -15.05 13.88
C VAL A 52 31.60 -15.08 15.13
N ILE A 53 31.33 -14.18 16.07
CA ILE A 53 31.99 -14.09 17.36
C ILE A 53 30.96 -14.18 18.49
N ARG A 54 31.36 -14.73 19.65
CA ARG A 54 30.54 -14.71 20.85
C ARG A 54 30.68 -13.35 21.53
N GLY A 55 29.55 -12.75 21.84
CA GLY A 55 29.46 -11.55 22.67
C GLY A 55 29.04 -11.89 24.09
N ASP A 56 29.47 -11.08 25.04
CA ASP A 56 29.04 -11.12 26.43
C ASP A 56 28.69 -9.71 26.86
N VAL A 57 27.37 -9.40 26.85
CA VAL A 57 26.85 -8.08 27.27
C VAL A 57 25.76 -8.30 28.30
N GLU A 58 25.92 -7.71 29.47
CA GLU A 58 24.91 -7.75 30.53
C GLU A 58 23.58 -7.14 30.06
N GLY A 59 22.49 -7.88 30.22
CA GLY A 59 21.15 -7.47 29.81
C GLY A 59 20.83 -7.73 28.32
N ALA A 60 21.71 -8.40 27.57
CA ALA A 60 21.37 -8.84 26.21
C ALA A 60 20.24 -9.88 26.22
N ARG A 61 19.31 -9.76 25.25
CA ARG A 61 18.32 -10.82 25.01
C ARG A 61 19.00 -12.09 24.52
N ILE A 62 18.68 -13.23 25.11
CA ILE A 62 19.24 -14.53 24.77
C ILE A 62 18.11 -15.46 24.32
N PRO A 63 18.18 -16.07 23.11
CA PRO A 63 19.22 -15.91 22.08
C PRO A 63 19.02 -14.64 21.22
N SER A 64 20.14 -13.98 20.88
CA SER A 64 20.13 -12.85 19.95
C SER A 64 21.47 -12.72 19.22
N PHE A 65 21.54 -11.87 18.20
CA PHE A 65 22.79 -11.50 17.55
C PHE A 65 22.73 -10.09 16.97
N ALA A 66 23.85 -9.38 17.04
CA ALA A 66 24.03 -8.09 16.39
C ALA A 66 24.79 -8.26 15.08
N LEU A 67 24.46 -7.39 14.12
CA LEU A 67 25.14 -7.27 12.84
C LEU A 67 25.90 -5.95 12.77
N THR A 68 27.18 -6.02 12.47
CA THR A 68 28.03 -4.84 12.28
C THR A 68 29.08 -5.08 11.19
N SER A 69 29.84 -4.06 10.87
CA SER A 69 31.00 -4.15 9.97
C SER A 69 32.18 -3.41 10.61
N PRO A 70 33.40 -3.93 10.52
CA PRO A 70 34.57 -3.30 11.12
C PRO A 70 34.73 -1.84 10.70
N GLY A 71 34.81 -0.95 11.69
CA GLY A 71 34.96 0.49 11.46
C GLY A 71 33.65 1.26 11.21
N GLU A 72 32.51 0.58 11.18
CA GLU A 72 31.20 1.20 11.05
C GLU A 72 30.45 1.24 12.38
N ASN A 73 29.66 2.30 12.59
CA ASN A 73 28.83 2.45 13.78
C ASN A 73 27.37 2.04 13.45
N ILE A 74 27.13 0.73 13.33
CA ILE A 74 25.84 0.14 13.02
C ILE A 74 25.30 -0.57 14.24
N HIS A 75 24.05 -0.25 14.64
CA HIS A 75 23.36 -0.82 15.78
C HIS A 75 22.11 -1.58 15.34
N LEU A 76 22.29 -2.80 14.84
CA LEU A 76 21.23 -3.65 14.34
C LEU A 76 21.29 -5.02 15.00
N THR A 77 20.20 -5.42 15.64
CA THR A 77 20.12 -6.68 16.42
C THR A 77 18.85 -7.45 16.04
N PHE A 78 19.00 -8.78 15.93
CA PHE A 78 17.89 -9.72 15.88
C PHE A 78 17.85 -10.50 17.20
N ALA A 79 16.77 -10.39 17.95
CA ALA A 79 16.49 -11.19 19.12
C ALA A 79 15.57 -12.34 18.72
N GLY A 80 16.14 -13.54 18.62
CA GLY A 80 15.52 -14.76 18.11
C GLY A 80 16.14 -15.26 16.82
N LEU A 81 15.41 -16.14 16.13
CA LEU A 81 15.84 -16.77 14.88
C LEU A 81 15.01 -16.21 13.72
N PRO A 82 15.52 -15.28 12.91
CA PRO A 82 14.78 -14.67 11.80
C PRO A 82 14.67 -15.63 10.62
N LEU A 83 13.76 -16.58 10.76
CA LEU A 83 13.37 -17.58 9.76
C LEU A 83 11.99 -17.25 9.19
N GLY A 84 11.39 -18.14 8.42
CA GLY A 84 10.09 -17.90 7.80
C GLY A 84 10.08 -16.62 6.96
N HIS A 85 9.11 -15.75 7.17
CA HIS A 85 9.01 -14.47 6.43
C HIS A 85 10.16 -13.50 6.74
N GLU A 86 10.79 -13.57 7.93
CA GLU A 86 11.89 -12.70 8.31
C GLU A 86 13.26 -13.13 7.77
N PHE A 87 13.37 -14.28 7.14
CA PHE A 87 14.63 -14.70 6.53
C PHE A 87 15.11 -13.73 5.46
N THR A 88 14.19 -13.15 4.68
CA THR A 88 14.52 -12.11 3.70
C THR A 88 15.05 -10.84 4.38
N SER A 89 14.49 -10.47 5.53
CA SER A 89 14.97 -9.31 6.31
C SER A 89 16.40 -9.51 6.81
N LEU A 90 16.74 -10.73 7.24
CA LEU A 90 18.11 -11.09 7.62
C LEU A 90 19.07 -10.99 6.42
N VAL A 91 18.70 -11.57 5.27
CA VAL A 91 19.55 -11.54 4.06
C VAL A 91 19.81 -10.09 3.60
N LEU A 92 18.77 -9.24 3.59
CA LEU A 92 18.91 -7.83 3.24
C LEU A 92 19.76 -7.07 4.26
N ALA A 93 19.60 -7.34 5.55
CA ALA A 93 20.43 -6.73 6.60
C ALA A 93 21.91 -7.08 6.42
N LEU A 94 22.26 -8.36 6.17
CA LEU A 94 23.62 -8.79 5.87
C LEU A 94 24.22 -8.06 4.67
N LEU A 95 23.44 -7.93 3.59
CA LEU A 95 23.87 -7.22 2.38
C LEU A 95 24.12 -5.73 2.65
N GLN A 96 23.19 -5.06 3.34
CA GLN A 96 23.28 -3.64 3.64
C GLN A 96 24.42 -3.33 4.61
N VAL A 97 24.55 -4.08 5.67
CA VAL A 97 25.70 -4.00 6.60
C VAL A 97 27.01 -4.27 5.86
N GLY A 98 27.01 -5.22 4.93
CA GLY A 98 28.16 -5.54 4.07
C GLY A 98 28.39 -4.55 2.93
N GLY A 99 27.73 -3.40 2.92
CA GLY A 99 27.98 -2.29 1.99
C GLY A 99 27.29 -2.41 0.62
N TYR A 100 26.38 -3.38 0.44
CA TYR A 100 25.58 -3.45 -0.78
C TYR A 100 24.57 -2.29 -0.82
N PRO A 101 24.53 -1.50 -1.92
CA PRO A 101 23.66 -0.33 -2.01
C PRO A 101 22.16 -0.70 -1.83
N PRO A 102 21.43 0.00 -0.98
CA PRO A 102 20.00 -0.22 -0.85
C PRO A 102 19.28 0.22 -2.13
N LYS A 103 18.25 -0.52 -2.51
CA LYS A 103 17.40 -0.22 -3.67
C LYS A 103 16.23 0.69 -3.27
N VAL A 104 16.55 1.89 -2.81
CA VAL A 104 15.61 2.96 -2.47
C VAL A 104 16.08 4.26 -3.10
N GLU A 105 15.20 5.24 -3.18
CA GLU A 105 15.51 6.54 -3.77
C GLU A 105 16.60 7.27 -2.97
N GLN A 106 17.48 7.98 -3.67
CA GLN A 106 18.57 8.73 -3.03
C GLN A 106 18.04 9.77 -2.04
N ALA A 107 16.90 10.41 -2.36
CA ALA A 107 16.25 11.36 -1.46
C ALA A 107 15.88 10.74 -0.10
N LEU A 108 15.38 9.51 -0.08
CA LEU A 108 15.10 8.79 1.17
C LEU A 108 16.38 8.48 1.96
N ILE A 109 17.45 8.06 1.28
CA ILE A 109 18.77 7.83 1.90
C ILE A 109 19.25 9.11 2.59
N ASP A 110 19.18 10.25 1.89
CA ASP A 110 19.64 11.54 2.40
C ASP A 110 18.77 12.03 3.57
N GLN A 111 17.47 11.78 3.53
CA GLN A 111 16.57 12.05 4.65
C GLN A 111 16.93 11.22 5.88
N ILE A 112 17.11 9.90 5.74
CA ILE A 112 17.51 9.02 6.84
C ILE A 112 18.83 9.49 7.47
N ARG A 113 19.83 9.79 6.65
CA ARG A 113 21.14 10.30 7.11
C ARG A 113 21.05 11.66 7.79
N GLY A 114 20.08 12.48 7.37
CA GLY A 114 19.84 13.82 7.91
C GLY A 114 19.13 13.86 9.26
N VAL A 115 18.51 12.77 9.69
CA VAL A 115 17.81 12.70 10.98
C VAL A 115 18.81 12.90 12.13
N LYS A 116 18.49 13.84 13.02
CA LYS A 116 19.30 14.16 14.19
C LYS A 116 18.63 13.66 15.46
N GLY A 117 19.43 13.08 16.35
CA GLY A 117 18.96 12.54 17.63
C GLY A 117 19.34 11.07 17.79
N THR A 118 18.95 10.49 18.92
CA THR A 118 19.16 9.07 19.22
C THR A 118 17.81 8.39 19.31
N PHE A 119 17.60 7.36 18.50
CA PHE A 119 16.35 6.65 18.36
C PHE A 119 16.60 5.15 18.51
N ARG A 120 16.09 4.56 19.59
CA ARG A 120 16.15 3.12 19.80
C ARG A 120 14.80 2.51 19.46
N PHE A 121 14.74 1.83 18.33
CA PHE A 121 13.56 1.09 17.90
C PHE A 121 13.63 -0.37 18.33
N GLU A 122 12.48 -0.88 18.78
CA GLU A 122 12.27 -2.30 19.07
C GLU A 122 11.00 -2.73 18.33
N THR A 123 11.12 -3.75 17.48
CA THR A 123 9.99 -4.25 16.68
C THR A 123 9.68 -5.69 17.05
N TYR A 124 8.51 -5.93 17.61
CA TYR A 124 8.02 -7.29 17.83
C TYR A 124 7.41 -7.83 16.54
N TYR A 125 7.89 -8.98 16.12
CA TYR A 125 7.42 -9.69 14.93
C TYR A 125 7.03 -11.13 15.23
N SER A 126 6.42 -11.81 14.26
CA SER A 126 6.18 -13.26 14.26
C SER A 126 6.67 -13.85 12.93
N LEU A 127 7.23 -15.05 12.96
CA LEU A 127 7.76 -15.74 11.78
C LEU A 127 6.69 -16.00 10.69
N SER A 128 5.41 -16.03 11.08
CA SER A 128 4.26 -16.20 10.15
C SER A 128 3.60 -14.90 9.73
N CYS A 129 4.07 -13.75 10.20
CA CYS A 129 3.50 -12.44 9.88
C CYS A 129 3.99 -11.95 8.51
N GLN A 130 3.09 -11.74 7.58
CA GLN A 130 3.42 -11.27 6.21
C GLN A 130 3.75 -9.78 6.12
N ASN A 131 3.28 -8.97 7.08
CA ASN A 131 3.50 -7.52 7.11
C ASN A 131 4.72 -7.10 7.94
N CYS A 132 5.25 -8.02 8.77
CA CYS A 132 6.38 -7.73 9.66
C CYS A 132 7.67 -7.42 8.90
N PRO A 133 8.02 -8.12 7.81
CA PRO A 133 9.24 -7.85 7.07
C PRO A 133 9.36 -6.42 6.55
N ASP A 134 8.27 -5.78 6.15
CA ASP A 134 8.31 -4.40 5.64
C ASP A 134 8.82 -3.42 6.71
N VAL A 135 8.35 -3.57 7.96
CA VAL A 135 8.77 -2.72 9.08
C VAL A 135 10.19 -3.05 9.51
N VAL A 136 10.51 -4.35 9.66
CA VAL A 136 11.85 -4.80 10.07
C VAL A 136 12.90 -4.33 9.06
N GLN A 137 12.64 -4.47 7.76
CA GLN A 137 13.56 -4.03 6.70
C GLN A 137 13.71 -2.50 6.65
N ALA A 138 12.63 -1.75 6.85
CA ALA A 138 12.68 -0.29 6.91
C ALA A 138 13.55 0.19 8.06
N LEU A 139 13.36 -0.33 9.28
CA LEU A 139 14.15 0.06 10.44
C LEU A 139 15.58 -0.46 10.40
N ASN A 140 15.83 -1.65 9.84
CA ASN A 140 17.18 -2.14 9.57
C ASN A 140 17.94 -1.22 8.63
N LEU A 141 17.30 -0.80 7.52
CA LEU A 141 17.88 0.16 6.58
C LEU A 141 18.22 1.49 7.27
N MET A 142 17.31 2.00 8.10
CA MET A 142 17.52 3.24 8.83
C MET A 142 18.70 3.14 9.80
N ALA A 143 18.83 2.02 10.53
CA ALA A 143 19.95 1.77 11.44
C ALA A 143 21.30 1.62 10.72
N VAL A 144 21.30 1.05 9.50
CA VAL A 144 22.53 0.96 8.67
C VAL A 144 22.95 2.32 8.13
N LEU A 145 22.00 3.19 7.80
CA LEU A 145 22.28 4.49 7.16
C LEU A 145 22.56 5.62 8.16
N ASN A 146 22.08 5.51 9.41
CA ASN A 146 22.21 6.55 10.42
C ASN A 146 22.65 5.97 11.77
N PRO A 147 23.86 6.30 12.25
CA PRO A 147 24.37 5.77 13.52
C PRO A 147 23.61 6.26 14.77
N GLY A 148 22.76 7.27 14.63
CA GLY A 148 21.84 7.70 15.69
C GLY A 148 20.57 6.83 15.81
N ILE A 149 20.41 5.84 14.92
CA ILE A 149 19.26 4.94 14.92
C ILE A 149 19.72 3.52 15.27
N GLU A 150 19.20 2.99 16.35
CA GLU A 150 19.35 1.59 16.77
C GLU A 150 18.07 0.83 16.47
N HIS A 151 18.18 -0.40 15.97
CA HIS A 151 17.03 -1.28 15.77
C HIS A 151 17.26 -2.67 16.34
N VAL A 152 16.27 -3.13 17.11
CA VAL A 152 16.20 -4.51 17.62
C VAL A 152 14.91 -5.15 17.09
N ALA A 153 15.04 -6.16 16.24
CA ALA A 153 13.94 -6.97 15.77
C ALA A 153 13.75 -8.17 16.71
N ILE A 154 12.57 -8.35 17.31
CA ILE A 154 12.31 -9.28 18.41
C ILE A 154 11.25 -10.29 17.98
N ASP A 155 11.59 -11.58 18.04
CA ASP A 155 10.62 -12.66 17.86
C ASP A 155 9.73 -12.77 19.11
N GLY A 156 8.50 -12.28 19.01
CA GLY A 156 7.55 -12.28 20.11
C GLY A 156 7.20 -13.68 20.63
N ALA A 157 7.39 -14.73 19.83
CA ALA A 157 7.15 -16.09 20.27
C ALA A 157 8.23 -16.61 21.23
N LEU A 158 9.45 -16.08 21.15
CA LEU A 158 10.56 -16.44 22.05
C LEU A 158 10.59 -15.59 23.32
N PHE A 159 10.11 -14.35 23.25
CA PHE A 159 10.16 -13.38 24.35
C PHE A 159 8.76 -13.07 24.87
N GLN A 160 7.99 -14.13 25.23
CA GLN A 160 6.58 -14.03 25.61
C GLN A 160 6.35 -13.21 26.90
N ASP A 161 7.26 -13.30 27.87
CA ASP A 161 7.16 -12.52 29.11
C ASP A 161 7.25 -11.02 28.80
N GLU A 162 8.18 -10.64 27.94
CA GLU A 162 8.33 -9.25 27.49
C GLU A 162 7.13 -8.76 26.65
N VAL A 163 6.56 -9.64 25.81
CA VAL A 163 5.33 -9.39 25.06
C VAL A 163 4.15 -9.14 26.00
N ALA A 164 4.04 -9.92 27.07
CA ALA A 164 2.98 -9.77 28.07
C ALA A 164 3.15 -8.48 28.89
N ASP A 165 4.36 -8.20 29.39
CA ASP A 165 4.67 -7.00 30.18
C ASP A 165 4.43 -5.72 29.39
N ARG A 166 4.75 -5.71 28.10
CA ARG A 166 4.54 -4.58 27.20
C ARG A 166 3.17 -4.54 26.54
N GLN A 167 2.29 -5.49 26.85
CA GLN A 167 0.94 -5.59 26.30
C GLN A 167 0.90 -5.59 24.76
N VAL A 168 1.83 -6.30 24.12
CA VAL A 168 1.88 -6.43 22.66
C VAL A 168 0.75 -7.33 22.19
N MET A 169 -0.30 -6.75 21.62
CA MET A 169 -1.53 -7.44 21.21
C MET A 169 -1.58 -7.80 19.71
N SER A 170 -0.65 -7.27 18.92
CA SER A 170 -0.57 -7.50 17.47
C SER A 170 0.86 -7.33 16.97
N VAL A 171 1.19 -7.90 15.81
CA VAL A 171 2.48 -7.72 15.15
C VAL A 171 2.31 -7.26 13.70
N PRO A 172 3.22 -6.41 13.19
CA PRO A 172 4.34 -5.80 13.90
C PRO A 172 3.91 -4.73 14.90
N SER A 173 4.54 -4.72 16.08
CA SER A 173 4.42 -3.63 17.07
C SER A 173 5.77 -2.97 17.26
N ILE A 174 5.80 -1.65 17.18
CA ILE A 174 7.01 -0.83 17.19
C ILE A 174 7.04 0.00 18.45
N PHE A 175 8.16 -0.04 19.16
CA PHE A 175 8.47 0.82 20.30
C PHE A 175 9.64 1.73 19.94
N LEU A 176 9.59 2.96 20.39
CA LEU A 176 10.65 3.95 20.28
C LEU A 176 11.07 4.40 21.68
N ASN A 177 12.33 4.21 22.03
CA ASN A 177 12.86 4.57 23.35
C ASN A 177 12.06 3.99 24.53
N GLY A 178 11.49 2.78 24.33
CA GLY A 178 10.67 2.07 25.32
C GLY A 178 9.17 2.35 25.28
N GLU A 179 8.73 3.40 24.58
CA GLU A 179 7.33 3.79 24.46
C GLU A 179 6.70 3.27 23.16
N VAL A 180 5.38 3.04 23.16
CA VAL A 180 4.65 2.58 21.98
C VAL A 180 4.72 3.63 20.87
N PHE A 181 5.32 3.28 19.75
CA PHE A 181 5.45 4.15 18.58
C PHE A 181 4.35 3.91 17.55
N GLY A 182 3.99 2.65 17.32
CA GLY A 182 2.95 2.28 16.39
C GLY A 182 2.80 0.77 16.22
N SER A 183 1.80 0.37 15.45
CA SER A 183 1.54 -1.03 15.10
C SER A 183 1.05 -1.15 13.67
N GLY A 184 1.22 -2.34 13.09
CA GLY A 184 0.88 -2.61 11.70
C GLY A 184 1.99 -2.24 10.72
N ARG A 185 1.71 -2.42 9.43
CA ARG A 185 2.65 -2.16 8.34
C ARG A 185 3.03 -0.68 8.28
N MET A 186 4.33 -0.39 8.23
CA MET A 186 4.87 0.97 8.19
C MET A 186 6.16 0.99 7.40
N GLY A 187 6.29 1.88 6.41
CA GLY A 187 7.51 2.06 5.61
C GLY A 187 8.46 3.09 6.22
N ALA A 188 9.66 3.19 5.65
CA ALA A 188 10.69 4.12 6.13
C ALA A 188 10.25 5.58 6.08
N GLU A 189 9.52 5.99 5.03
CA GLU A 189 8.99 7.36 4.92
C GLU A 189 8.00 7.69 6.04
N GLU A 190 7.11 6.75 6.37
CA GLU A 190 6.13 6.94 7.44
C GLU A 190 6.79 7.03 8.82
N ILE A 191 7.80 6.18 9.06
CA ILE A 191 8.60 6.22 10.29
C ILE A 191 9.35 7.54 10.40
N LEU A 192 10.01 7.98 9.31
CA LEU A 192 10.71 9.26 9.25
C LEU A 192 9.78 10.45 9.54
N ALA A 193 8.59 10.48 8.96
CA ALA A 193 7.62 11.54 9.16
C ALA A 193 7.22 11.69 10.65
N LYS A 194 7.28 10.61 11.42
CA LYS A 194 6.97 10.62 12.85
C LYS A 194 8.14 11.04 13.75
N ILE A 195 9.40 10.79 13.35
CA ILE A 195 10.58 11.09 14.18
C ILE A 195 11.28 12.39 13.78
N ASP A 196 11.18 12.79 12.53
CA ASP A 196 11.76 14.03 12.02
C ASP A 196 10.65 15.03 11.68
N THR A 197 10.26 15.84 12.64
CA THR A 197 9.24 16.88 12.47
C THR A 197 9.61 17.93 11.40
N GLY A 198 10.87 18.01 10.99
CA GLY A 198 11.33 18.85 9.89
C GLY A 198 11.36 18.14 8.54
N ALA A 199 11.27 16.80 8.49
CA ALA A 199 11.34 16.03 7.24
C ALA A 199 10.17 16.36 6.31
N ALA A 200 8.97 16.48 6.84
CA ALA A 200 7.77 16.82 6.06
C ALA A 200 7.92 18.19 5.38
N ALA A 201 8.44 19.21 6.08
CA ALA A 201 8.67 20.53 5.51
C ALA A 201 9.76 20.48 4.42
N ARG A 202 10.90 19.81 4.70
CA ARG A 202 11.98 19.66 3.70
C ARG A 202 11.53 18.86 2.46
N ALA A 203 10.72 17.82 2.65
CA ALA A 203 10.14 17.06 1.55
C ALA A 203 9.17 17.93 0.73
N ALA A 204 8.36 18.75 1.38
CA ALA A 204 7.47 19.70 0.71
C ALA A 204 8.26 20.76 -0.09
N ASP A 205 9.35 21.28 0.48
CA ASP A 205 10.24 22.23 -0.19
C ASP A 205 10.90 21.59 -1.42
N ALA A 206 11.40 20.35 -1.31
CA ALA A 206 11.99 19.60 -2.41
C ALA A 206 10.99 19.34 -3.55
N VAL A 207 9.73 19.00 -3.21
CA VAL A 207 8.66 18.86 -4.19
C VAL A 207 8.33 20.20 -4.84
N SER A 208 8.28 21.30 -4.08
CA SER A 208 8.01 22.65 -4.59
C SER A 208 9.14 23.21 -5.48
N ALA A 209 10.36 22.72 -5.29
CA ALA A 209 11.52 23.11 -6.08
C ALA A 209 11.57 22.46 -7.48
N GLN A 210 10.66 21.56 -7.78
CA GLN A 210 10.55 20.95 -9.11
C GLN A 210 10.29 22.00 -10.18
N ALA A 211 11.04 21.90 -11.29
CA ALA A 211 10.77 22.74 -12.45
C ALA A 211 9.35 22.48 -12.98
N PRO A 212 8.70 23.45 -13.63
CA PRO A 212 7.37 23.27 -14.21
C PRO A 212 7.30 22.04 -15.12
N PHE A 213 6.23 21.28 -15.01
CA PHE A 213 5.95 20.14 -15.89
C PHE A 213 5.19 20.62 -17.15
N ASP A 214 5.39 19.95 -18.27
CA ASP A 214 4.49 20.12 -19.42
C ASP A 214 3.15 19.43 -19.13
N VAL A 215 3.23 18.20 -18.56
CA VAL A 215 2.07 17.42 -18.11
C VAL A 215 2.29 16.96 -16.68
N LEU A 216 1.38 17.36 -15.79
CA LEU A 216 1.33 16.81 -14.44
C LEU A 216 0.11 15.90 -14.30
N VAL A 217 0.36 14.64 -13.98
CA VAL A 217 -0.66 13.64 -13.72
C VAL A 217 -0.95 13.62 -12.22
N VAL A 218 -2.21 13.82 -11.84
CA VAL A 218 -2.66 13.75 -10.45
C VAL A 218 -3.39 12.45 -10.20
N GLY A 219 -2.71 11.53 -9.52
CA GLY A 219 -3.16 10.16 -9.24
C GLY A 219 -2.28 9.10 -9.92
N GLY A 220 -1.77 8.15 -9.13
CA GLY A 220 -0.81 7.13 -9.55
C GLY A 220 -1.43 5.75 -9.82
N GLY A 221 -2.75 5.67 -10.03
CA GLY A 221 -3.44 4.43 -10.40
C GLY A 221 -3.21 4.04 -11.87
N PRO A 222 -3.90 2.99 -12.38
CA PRO A 222 -3.74 2.51 -13.76
C PRO A 222 -3.92 3.59 -14.83
N ALA A 223 -4.89 4.49 -14.65
CA ALA A 223 -5.12 5.60 -15.57
C ALA A 223 -3.93 6.58 -15.58
N GLY A 224 -3.42 6.93 -14.39
CA GLY A 224 -2.29 7.84 -14.26
C GLY A 224 -0.99 7.26 -14.77
N ALA A 225 -0.71 5.99 -14.49
CA ALA A 225 0.45 5.30 -15.02
C ALA A 225 0.44 5.28 -16.56
N ALA A 226 -0.70 4.92 -17.16
CA ALA A 226 -0.85 4.93 -18.61
C ALA A 226 -0.70 6.34 -19.19
N ALA A 227 -1.31 7.35 -18.55
CA ALA A 227 -1.20 8.75 -18.98
C ALA A 227 0.27 9.22 -18.98
N ALA A 228 1.01 8.95 -17.91
CA ALA A 228 2.39 9.36 -17.78
C ALA A 228 3.30 8.68 -18.80
N ILE A 229 3.15 7.36 -19.01
CA ILE A 229 3.92 6.62 -20.02
C ILE A 229 3.69 7.21 -21.41
N TYR A 230 2.43 7.49 -21.77
CA TYR A 230 2.10 8.02 -23.09
C TYR A 230 2.60 9.46 -23.30
N ALA A 231 2.64 10.28 -22.26
CA ALA A 231 3.24 11.62 -22.30
C ALA A 231 4.77 11.55 -22.39
N ALA A 232 5.41 10.86 -21.46
CA ALA A 232 6.87 10.78 -21.37
C ALA A 232 7.51 10.17 -22.63
N ARG A 233 6.88 9.16 -23.24
CA ARG A 233 7.33 8.59 -24.52
C ARG A 233 7.37 9.57 -25.70
N LYS A 234 6.73 10.71 -25.57
CA LYS A 234 6.80 11.81 -26.57
C LYS A 234 7.87 12.86 -26.22
N GLY A 235 8.67 12.60 -25.21
CA GLY A 235 9.69 13.55 -24.72
C GLY A 235 9.12 14.73 -23.96
N ILE A 236 7.88 14.64 -23.48
CA ILE A 236 7.22 15.67 -22.68
C ILE A 236 7.69 15.53 -21.22
N ARG A 237 8.08 16.62 -20.58
CA ARG A 237 8.41 16.62 -19.16
C ARG A 237 7.16 16.28 -18.35
N THR A 238 7.15 15.08 -17.78
CA THR A 238 5.97 14.51 -17.14
C THR A 238 6.23 14.22 -15.68
N GLY A 239 5.31 14.66 -14.80
CA GLY A 239 5.29 14.29 -13.39
C GLY A 239 4.02 13.53 -13.01
N ILE A 240 4.13 12.65 -12.02
CA ILE A 240 2.99 12.02 -11.35
C ILE A 240 3.03 12.40 -9.88
N VAL A 241 1.93 12.94 -9.37
CA VAL A 241 1.73 13.15 -7.94
C VAL A 241 0.63 12.23 -7.42
N ALA A 242 0.91 11.45 -6.38
CA ALA A 242 -0.02 10.47 -5.83
C ALA A 242 0.21 10.27 -4.34
N ASP A 243 -0.86 10.00 -3.59
CA ASP A 243 -0.78 9.55 -2.21
C ASP A 243 -0.05 8.19 -2.15
N ARG A 244 -0.48 7.23 -2.98
CA ARG A 244 0.22 5.95 -3.19
C ARG A 244 0.20 5.56 -4.67
N PHE A 245 1.34 5.17 -5.20
CA PHE A 245 1.42 4.66 -6.56
C PHE A 245 0.76 3.28 -6.66
N GLY A 246 -0.04 3.04 -7.70
CA GLY A 246 -0.90 1.86 -7.85
C GLY A 246 -2.36 2.12 -7.47
N GLY A 247 -2.63 3.11 -6.61
CA GLY A 247 -3.99 3.48 -6.20
C GLY A 247 -4.76 2.30 -5.59
N GLN A 248 -6.04 2.20 -5.89
CA GLN A 248 -6.93 1.15 -5.37
C GLN A 248 -6.56 -0.27 -5.82
N VAL A 249 -5.79 -0.43 -6.90
CA VAL A 249 -5.30 -1.74 -7.36
C VAL A 249 -4.44 -2.43 -6.29
N LEU A 250 -3.72 -1.66 -5.47
CA LEU A 250 -2.93 -2.21 -4.36
C LEU A 250 -3.77 -3.04 -3.36
N ASP A 251 -5.06 -2.75 -3.25
CA ASP A 251 -5.96 -3.40 -2.30
C ASP A 251 -6.61 -4.68 -2.88
N THR A 252 -6.27 -5.05 -4.13
CA THR A 252 -6.84 -6.19 -4.85
C THR A 252 -5.92 -7.41 -4.73
N MET A 253 -6.42 -8.51 -4.15
CA MET A 253 -5.62 -9.72 -3.92
C MET A 253 -5.50 -10.62 -5.15
N SER A 254 -6.48 -10.62 -6.06
CA SER A 254 -6.48 -11.42 -7.28
C SER A 254 -7.03 -10.62 -8.46
N ILE A 255 -6.33 -10.63 -9.59
CA ILE A 255 -6.72 -9.97 -10.83
C ILE A 255 -6.59 -11.00 -11.95
N GLU A 256 -7.72 -11.40 -12.53
CA GLU A 256 -7.81 -12.40 -13.61
C GLU A 256 -8.40 -11.84 -14.91
N ASN A 257 -8.86 -10.59 -14.86
CA ASN A 257 -9.50 -9.89 -15.98
C ASN A 257 -8.60 -8.84 -16.64
N PHE A 258 -7.31 -8.82 -16.33
CA PHE A 258 -6.34 -7.94 -16.98
C PHE A 258 -5.77 -8.65 -18.22
N ILE A 259 -6.09 -8.13 -19.40
CA ILE A 259 -5.76 -8.75 -20.69
C ILE A 259 -4.24 -8.95 -20.83
N SER A 260 -3.84 -10.10 -21.33
CA SER A 260 -2.47 -10.63 -21.47
C SER A 260 -1.82 -11.12 -20.18
N VAL A 261 -2.46 -10.96 -19.02
CA VAL A 261 -2.00 -11.51 -17.74
C VAL A 261 -3.10 -12.38 -17.17
N THR A 262 -2.92 -13.69 -17.21
CA THR A 262 -3.94 -14.67 -16.82
C THR A 262 -4.30 -14.59 -15.35
N HIS A 263 -3.32 -14.26 -14.49
CA HIS A 263 -3.50 -14.07 -13.06
C HIS A 263 -2.37 -13.18 -12.52
N THR A 264 -2.71 -12.23 -11.68
CA THR A 264 -1.75 -11.40 -10.92
C THR A 264 -2.38 -10.87 -9.63
N GLU A 265 -1.55 -10.30 -8.79
CA GLU A 265 -1.97 -9.59 -7.57
C GLU A 265 -1.84 -8.08 -7.78
N GLY A 266 -2.69 -7.29 -7.12
CA GLY A 266 -2.68 -5.84 -7.24
C GLY A 266 -1.32 -5.20 -6.95
N PRO A 267 -0.65 -5.54 -5.83
CA PRO A 267 0.69 -5.01 -5.54
C PRO A 267 1.73 -5.37 -6.60
N LYS A 268 1.62 -6.56 -7.21
CA LYS A 268 2.52 -6.99 -8.28
C LYS A 268 2.27 -6.20 -9.57
N LEU A 269 1.02 -6.00 -9.93
CA LEU A 269 0.65 -5.19 -11.09
C LEU A 269 1.05 -3.73 -10.89
N ALA A 270 0.80 -3.15 -9.70
CA ALA A 270 1.20 -1.79 -9.37
C ALA A 270 2.71 -1.58 -9.48
N ARG A 271 3.52 -2.52 -9.00
CA ARG A 271 4.98 -2.48 -9.11
C ARG A 271 5.44 -2.56 -10.58
N ALA A 272 4.79 -3.40 -11.40
CA ALA A 272 5.11 -3.48 -12.82
C ALA A 272 4.78 -2.17 -13.55
N MET A 273 3.65 -1.53 -13.22
CA MET A 273 3.30 -0.20 -13.76
C MET A 273 4.31 0.88 -13.33
N GLU A 274 4.72 0.89 -12.07
CA GLU A 274 5.70 1.84 -11.56
C GLU A 274 7.05 1.70 -12.26
N THR A 275 7.54 0.46 -12.41
CA THR A 275 8.77 0.18 -13.16
C THR A 275 8.66 0.71 -14.57
N HIS A 276 7.54 0.46 -15.26
CA HIS A 276 7.34 0.93 -16.63
C HIS A 276 7.28 2.46 -16.74
N VAL A 277 6.69 3.16 -15.76
CA VAL A 277 6.71 4.63 -15.71
C VAL A 277 8.14 5.17 -15.55
N ARG A 278 8.93 4.56 -14.66
CA ARG A 278 10.32 4.95 -14.40
C ARG A 278 11.24 4.72 -15.60
N ASP A 279 10.95 3.73 -16.46
CA ASP A 279 11.71 3.46 -17.69
C ASP A 279 11.65 4.63 -18.71
N TYR A 280 10.71 5.58 -18.54
CA TYR A 280 10.54 6.76 -19.39
C TYR A 280 10.87 8.09 -18.70
N ASP A 281 11.64 8.08 -17.61
CA ASP A 281 12.08 9.26 -16.86
C ASP A 281 10.94 10.17 -16.36
N ALA A 282 9.72 9.64 -16.20
CA ALA A 282 8.63 10.37 -15.56
C ALA A 282 8.89 10.49 -14.05
N GLU A 283 8.78 11.69 -13.50
CA GLU A 283 9.01 11.94 -12.08
C GLU A 283 7.81 11.49 -11.24
N ILE A 284 8.03 10.56 -10.31
CA ILE A 284 6.99 10.05 -9.41
C ILE A 284 7.16 10.66 -8.03
N MET A 285 6.16 11.43 -7.59
CA MET A 285 6.07 12.04 -6.26
C MET A 285 4.99 11.30 -5.46
N SER A 286 5.39 10.25 -4.73
CA SER A 286 4.52 9.46 -3.85
C SER A 286 4.36 10.12 -2.48
N GLY A 287 3.33 9.70 -1.71
CA GLY A 287 3.01 10.27 -0.40
C GLY A 287 2.46 11.70 -0.47
N GLN A 288 1.96 12.11 -1.63
CA GLN A 288 1.49 13.47 -1.89
C GLN A 288 0.03 13.47 -2.33
N GLN A 289 -0.81 14.17 -1.61
CA GLN A 289 -2.22 14.34 -1.93
C GLN A 289 -2.50 15.75 -2.45
N ALA A 290 -3.07 15.87 -3.65
CA ALA A 290 -3.52 17.15 -4.20
C ALA A 290 -4.79 17.63 -3.47
N VAL A 291 -4.81 18.89 -3.07
CA VAL A 291 -5.91 19.52 -2.32
C VAL A 291 -6.52 20.73 -3.03
N LYS A 292 -5.84 21.30 -4.02
CA LYS A 292 -6.34 22.44 -4.78
C LYS A 292 -5.73 22.51 -6.18
N LEU A 293 -6.54 22.89 -7.15
CA LEU A 293 -6.12 23.17 -8.52
C LEU A 293 -6.51 24.62 -8.86
N GLU A 294 -5.53 25.41 -9.29
CA GLU A 294 -5.72 26.80 -9.70
C GLU A 294 -5.20 27.01 -11.12
N ARG A 295 -5.92 27.79 -11.91
CA ARG A 295 -5.42 28.29 -13.20
C ARG A 295 -4.55 29.52 -12.97
N THR A 296 -3.40 29.55 -13.61
CA THR A 296 -2.47 30.68 -13.59
C THR A 296 -2.34 31.30 -14.99
N SER A 297 -1.57 32.37 -15.11
CA SER A 297 -1.25 32.98 -16.42
C SER A 297 -0.39 32.08 -17.31
N LYS A 298 0.29 31.07 -16.73
CA LYS A 298 1.25 30.19 -17.42
C LYS A 298 0.85 28.70 -17.33
N GLY A 299 -0.42 28.39 -17.14
CA GLY A 299 -0.89 27.00 -16.99
C GLY A 299 -1.63 26.80 -15.67
N PHE A 300 -1.18 25.86 -14.86
CA PHE A 300 -1.87 25.42 -13.65
C PHE A 300 -0.91 25.30 -12.47
N LYS A 301 -1.45 25.52 -11.28
CA LYS A 301 -0.81 25.28 -9.99
C LYS A 301 -1.62 24.24 -9.22
N VAL A 302 -0.96 23.22 -8.71
CA VAL A 302 -1.54 22.20 -7.82
C VAL A 302 -0.94 22.38 -6.43
N GLU A 303 -1.78 22.60 -5.43
CA GLU A 303 -1.39 22.61 -4.02
C GLU A 303 -1.56 21.20 -3.42
N LEU A 304 -0.59 20.78 -2.62
CA LEU A 304 -0.57 19.47 -1.97
C LEU A 304 -0.87 19.62 -0.48
N ALA A 305 -1.37 18.56 0.15
CA ALA A 305 -1.67 18.52 1.58
C ALA A 305 -0.43 18.77 2.46
N SER A 306 0.76 18.47 1.95
CA SER A 306 2.05 18.77 2.59
C SER A 306 2.40 20.27 2.60
N GLY A 307 1.62 21.11 1.93
CA GLY A 307 1.93 22.53 1.69
C GLY A 307 2.80 22.78 0.46
N ALA A 308 3.31 21.73 -0.19
CA ALA A 308 4.05 21.86 -1.43
C ALA A 308 3.16 22.34 -2.59
N THR A 309 3.80 22.93 -3.60
CA THR A 309 3.10 23.37 -4.80
C THR A 309 3.83 22.92 -6.06
N LEU A 310 3.07 22.46 -7.06
CA LEU A 310 3.57 22.06 -8.36
C LEU A 310 2.94 22.92 -9.44
N THR A 311 3.69 23.19 -10.51
CA THR A 311 3.19 23.93 -11.67
C THR A 311 3.29 23.10 -12.93
N SER A 312 2.33 23.25 -13.84
CA SER A 312 2.30 22.52 -15.09
C SER A 312 1.51 23.26 -16.15
N THR A 313 1.88 23.06 -17.41
CA THR A 313 1.15 23.62 -18.57
C THR A 313 -0.17 22.89 -18.80
N SER A 314 -0.24 21.58 -18.54
CA SER A 314 -1.44 20.76 -18.66
C SER A 314 -1.56 19.79 -17.49
N ILE A 315 -2.78 19.44 -17.12
CA ILE A 315 -3.10 18.54 -16.00
C ILE A 315 -3.89 17.33 -16.51
N ILE A 316 -3.56 16.13 -16.03
CA ILE A 316 -4.39 14.94 -16.20
C ILE A 316 -4.82 14.44 -14.82
N LEU A 317 -6.11 14.54 -14.54
CA LEU A 317 -6.71 14.09 -13.29
C LEU A 317 -7.06 12.59 -13.38
N SER A 318 -6.46 11.78 -12.54
CA SER A 318 -6.65 10.33 -12.47
C SER A 318 -6.71 9.85 -11.01
N THR A 319 -7.38 10.64 -10.18
CA THR A 319 -7.48 10.46 -8.72
C THR A 319 -8.29 9.24 -8.30
N GLY A 320 -8.97 8.60 -9.28
CA GLY A 320 -9.75 7.38 -9.04
C GLY A 320 -10.98 7.60 -8.16
N ALA A 321 -11.42 6.52 -7.55
CA ALA A 321 -12.56 6.49 -6.64
C ALA A 321 -12.26 5.56 -5.46
N ARG A 322 -13.05 5.67 -4.41
CA ARG A 322 -13.01 4.78 -3.25
C ARG A 322 -14.37 4.12 -3.03
N TRP A 323 -14.36 2.96 -2.40
CA TRP A 323 -15.58 2.26 -2.04
C TRP A 323 -16.40 3.08 -1.05
N ARG A 324 -17.69 3.17 -1.31
CA ARG A 324 -18.64 3.77 -0.37
C ARG A 324 -18.83 2.82 0.80
N LYS A 325 -18.66 3.33 2.02
CA LYS A 325 -18.93 2.59 3.26
C LYS A 325 -20.40 2.77 3.65
N MET A 326 -20.93 1.77 4.35
CA MET A 326 -22.29 1.84 4.95
C MET A 326 -22.35 2.84 6.10
N GLY A 327 -21.22 3.04 6.82
CA GLY A 327 -21.12 3.90 7.99
C GLY A 327 -21.84 3.33 9.21
N VAL A 328 -21.86 2.01 9.36
CA VAL A 328 -22.54 1.32 10.47
C VAL A 328 -21.54 0.73 11.46
N PRO A 329 -21.93 0.55 12.76
CA PRO A 329 -21.12 -0.16 13.74
C PRO A 329 -20.64 -1.51 13.21
N GLY A 330 -19.40 -1.88 13.53
CA GLY A 330 -18.78 -3.14 13.12
C GLY A 330 -18.21 -3.15 11.69
N GLU A 331 -18.64 -2.26 10.78
CA GLU A 331 -18.14 -2.26 9.41
C GLU A 331 -16.61 -2.13 9.38
N GLU A 332 -16.04 -1.07 9.98
CA GLU A 332 -14.59 -0.84 9.96
C GLU A 332 -13.81 -1.89 10.74
N GLN A 333 -14.34 -2.35 11.87
CA GLN A 333 -13.72 -3.39 12.70
C GLN A 333 -13.51 -4.70 11.94
N TYR A 334 -14.42 -5.02 11.02
CA TYR A 334 -14.42 -6.29 10.31
C TYR A 334 -14.01 -6.17 8.83
N ILE A 335 -13.49 -5.02 8.36
CA ILE A 335 -12.82 -4.92 7.05
C ILE A 335 -11.67 -5.94 7.00
N ASN A 336 -11.61 -6.73 5.92
CA ASN A 336 -10.68 -7.87 5.73
C ASN A 336 -10.84 -9.01 6.77
N LYS A 337 -11.90 -8.96 7.60
CA LYS A 337 -12.25 -10.00 8.57
C LYS A 337 -13.67 -10.52 8.34
N GLY A 338 -14.16 -10.38 7.12
CA GLY A 338 -15.50 -10.76 6.70
C GLY A 338 -16.30 -9.64 6.04
N VAL A 339 -15.93 -8.35 6.23
CA VAL A 339 -16.43 -7.25 5.39
C VAL A 339 -15.48 -7.07 4.21
N ALA A 340 -16.01 -7.11 3.00
CA ALA A 340 -15.30 -7.04 1.74
C ALA A 340 -15.99 -6.08 0.76
N PHE A 341 -15.24 -5.56 -0.20
CA PHE A 341 -15.74 -4.61 -1.21
C PHE A 341 -15.56 -5.12 -2.64
N CYS A 342 -14.73 -6.13 -2.86
CA CYS A 342 -14.46 -6.69 -4.20
C CYS A 342 -14.98 -8.14 -4.29
N PRO A 343 -16.12 -8.40 -4.92
CA PRO A 343 -16.66 -9.76 -5.07
C PRO A 343 -15.71 -10.71 -5.82
N HIS A 344 -15.08 -10.21 -6.87
CA HIS A 344 -14.15 -11.00 -7.68
C HIS A 344 -12.83 -11.32 -6.96
N CYS A 345 -12.38 -10.41 -6.06
CA CYS A 345 -11.13 -10.58 -5.32
C CYS A 345 -11.31 -11.52 -4.12
N ASP A 346 -12.34 -11.25 -3.32
CA ASP A 346 -12.53 -11.87 -2.02
C ASP A 346 -13.54 -13.04 -2.05
N GLY A 347 -14.37 -13.11 -3.09
CA GLY A 347 -15.40 -14.15 -3.25
C GLY A 347 -14.90 -15.58 -3.03
N PRO A 348 -13.77 -16.00 -3.61
CA PRO A 348 -13.20 -17.33 -3.41
C PRO A 348 -12.95 -17.69 -1.93
N LEU A 349 -12.66 -16.72 -1.06
CA LEU A 349 -12.44 -16.92 0.39
C LEU A 349 -13.71 -17.30 1.15
N PHE A 350 -14.87 -17.09 0.52
CA PHE A 350 -16.18 -17.39 1.08
C PHE A 350 -16.84 -18.63 0.48
N LYS A 351 -16.09 -19.45 -0.25
CA LYS A 351 -16.60 -20.69 -0.85
C LYS A 351 -17.32 -21.56 0.19
N GLY A 352 -18.57 -21.90 -0.11
CA GLY A 352 -19.43 -22.73 0.75
C GLY A 352 -19.98 -22.04 2.00
N LYS A 353 -19.70 -20.75 2.22
CA LYS A 353 -20.19 -19.95 3.36
C LYS A 353 -21.50 -19.23 3.02
N ARG A 354 -22.15 -18.68 4.03
CA ARG A 354 -23.31 -17.79 3.88
C ARG A 354 -22.82 -16.36 3.89
N ILE A 355 -23.27 -15.56 2.94
CA ILE A 355 -22.84 -14.16 2.83
C ILE A 355 -24.03 -13.22 2.60
N ALA A 356 -23.82 -11.93 2.86
CA ALA A 356 -24.69 -10.87 2.41
C ALA A 356 -24.03 -10.03 1.32
N VAL A 357 -24.82 -9.51 0.41
CA VAL A 357 -24.47 -8.43 -0.51
C VAL A 357 -25.35 -7.23 -0.18
N ILE A 358 -24.72 -6.10 0.11
CA ILE A 358 -25.40 -4.86 0.45
C ILE A 358 -25.45 -3.96 -0.78
N GLY A 359 -26.66 -3.65 -1.25
CA GLY A 359 -26.91 -2.83 -2.44
C GLY A 359 -27.48 -3.62 -3.60
N GLY A 360 -28.60 -3.20 -4.15
CA GLY A 360 -29.30 -3.83 -5.27
C GLY A 360 -29.18 -3.05 -6.58
N GLY A 361 -28.21 -2.13 -6.69
CA GLY A 361 -27.80 -1.56 -7.98
C GLY A 361 -27.13 -2.61 -8.87
N ASN A 362 -26.73 -2.23 -10.09
CA ASN A 362 -26.11 -3.16 -11.04
C ASN A 362 -24.92 -3.93 -10.42
N SER A 363 -24.01 -3.24 -9.73
CA SER A 363 -22.84 -3.89 -9.09
C SER A 363 -23.23 -4.91 -8.02
N GLY A 364 -24.25 -4.61 -7.18
CA GLY A 364 -24.68 -5.54 -6.15
C GLY A 364 -25.38 -6.77 -6.73
N VAL A 365 -26.12 -6.61 -7.82
CA VAL A 365 -26.76 -7.71 -8.53
C VAL A 365 -25.75 -8.60 -9.23
N GLU A 366 -24.81 -8.03 -9.94
CA GLU A 366 -23.71 -8.75 -10.57
C GLU A 366 -22.91 -9.52 -9.51
N ALA A 367 -22.55 -8.84 -8.42
CA ALA A 367 -21.88 -9.47 -7.27
C ALA A 367 -22.67 -10.64 -6.68
N ALA A 368 -23.98 -10.48 -6.50
CA ALA A 368 -24.83 -11.55 -5.95
C ALA A 368 -24.94 -12.74 -6.90
N ILE A 369 -24.96 -12.52 -8.23
CA ILE A 369 -24.98 -13.59 -9.24
C ILE A 369 -23.66 -14.35 -9.23
N ASP A 370 -22.53 -13.64 -9.25
CA ASP A 370 -21.20 -14.24 -9.27
C ASP A 370 -20.92 -15.04 -8.00
N LEU A 371 -21.22 -14.44 -6.85
CA LEU A 371 -21.03 -15.10 -5.56
C LEU A 371 -21.96 -16.29 -5.35
N ALA A 372 -23.18 -16.29 -5.90
CA ALA A 372 -24.11 -17.42 -5.80
C ALA A 372 -23.54 -18.71 -6.41
N GLY A 373 -22.63 -18.61 -7.38
CA GLY A 373 -21.91 -19.76 -7.94
C GLY A 373 -20.81 -20.34 -7.02
N LEU A 374 -20.42 -19.61 -5.98
CA LEU A 374 -19.28 -19.96 -5.11
C LEU A 374 -19.70 -20.30 -3.69
N VAL A 375 -20.70 -19.58 -3.16
CA VAL A 375 -21.10 -19.64 -1.75
C VAL A 375 -22.33 -20.53 -1.53
N SER A 376 -22.58 -20.95 -0.29
CA SER A 376 -23.77 -21.74 0.03
C SER A 376 -25.06 -20.94 -0.04
N HIS A 377 -25.02 -19.66 0.32
CA HIS A 377 -26.18 -18.77 0.31
C HIS A 377 -25.79 -17.30 0.22
N VAL A 378 -26.53 -16.54 -0.59
CA VAL A 378 -26.42 -15.09 -0.71
C VAL A 378 -27.70 -14.44 -0.18
N THR A 379 -27.58 -13.51 0.75
CA THR A 379 -28.65 -12.60 1.15
C THR A 379 -28.37 -11.22 0.54
N LEU A 380 -29.15 -10.81 -0.45
CA LEU A 380 -29.05 -9.48 -1.05
C LEU A 380 -29.97 -8.52 -0.29
N LEU A 381 -29.38 -7.45 0.27
CA LEU A 381 -30.10 -6.39 0.98
C LEU A 381 -30.19 -5.15 0.08
N GLU A 382 -31.43 -4.76 -0.26
CA GLU A 382 -31.73 -3.69 -1.20
C GLU A 382 -32.60 -2.61 -0.57
N PHE A 383 -32.25 -1.37 -0.86
CA PHE A 383 -32.98 -0.22 -0.33
C PHE A 383 -34.25 0.12 -1.14
N ASP A 384 -34.24 -0.05 -2.48
CA ASP A 384 -35.32 0.52 -3.33
C ASP A 384 -35.93 -0.33 -4.45
N LYS A 385 -35.31 -1.36 -5.06
CA LYS A 385 -35.85 -2.05 -6.25
C LYS A 385 -35.48 -3.51 -6.42
N THR A 386 -36.35 -4.24 -7.12
CA THR A 386 -36.28 -5.70 -7.37
C THR A 386 -35.72 -6.04 -8.75
N LEU A 387 -34.88 -7.07 -8.85
CA LEU A 387 -34.33 -7.59 -10.10
C LEU A 387 -34.76 -9.03 -10.39
N ARG A 388 -35.30 -9.27 -11.60
CA ARG A 388 -35.94 -10.54 -11.98
C ARG A 388 -34.99 -11.73 -12.06
N LYS A 389 -33.74 -11.54 -12.48
CA LYS A 389 -32.78 -12.63 -12.72
C LYS A 389 -32.32 -13.31 -11.42
N LEU A 390 -32.17 -12.58 -10.35
CA LEU A 390 -31.79 -13.13 -9.03
C LEU A 390 -32.85 -14.05 -8.43
N LYS A 391 -34.13 -13.82 -8.73
CA LYS A 391 -35.24 -14.65 -8.23
C LYS A 391 -35.22 -16.08 -8.73
N SER A 392 -34.47 -16.38 -9.79
CA SER A 392 -34.36 -17.75 -10.34
C SER A 392 -33.26 -18.58 -9.68
N LEU A 393 -32.42 -17.98 -8.84
CA LEU A 393 -31.31 -18.67 -8.17
C LEU A 393 -31.80 -19.25 -6.84
N PRO A 394 -31.69 -20.57 -6.63
CA PRO A 394 -32.26 -21.24 -5.47
C PRO A 394 -31.58 -20.91 -4.13
N ASN A 395 -30.35 -20.44 -4.19
CA ASN A 395 -29.52 -20.05 -3.02
C ASN A 395 -29.42 -18.54 -2.82
N VAL A 396 -30.33 -17.74 -3.37
CA VAL A 396 -30.38 -16.30 -3.19
C VAL A 396 -31.67 -15.87 -2.51
N THR A 397 -31.52 -15.15 -1.41
CA THR A 397 -32.64 -14.46 -0.74
C THR A 397 -32.50 -12.95 -1.01
N ILE A 398 -33.62 -12.33 -1.42
CA ILE A 398 -33.66 -10.88 -1.68
C ILE A 398 -34.54 -10.23 -0.62
N LEU A 399 -33.95 -9.31 0.14
CA LEU A 399 -34.62 -8.47 1.10
C LEU A 399 -34.72 -7.05 0.54
N THR A 400 -35.94 -6.60 0.28
CA THR A 400 -36.20 -5.25 -0.26
C THR A 400 -36.70 -4.32 0.84
N SER A 401 -36.51 -3.02 0.67
CA SER A 401 -36.91 -1.99 1.63
C SER A 401 -36.28 -2.19 3.02
N VAL A 402 -35.04 -2.67 3.06
CA VAL A 402 -34.29 -2.90 4.30
C VAL A 402 -33.05 -1.99 4.36
N LYS A 403 -32.61 -1.71 5.58
CA LYS A 403 -31.40 -0.93 5.86
C LYS A 403 -30.51 -1.72 6.81
N THR A 404 -29.30 -2.03 6.40
CA THR A 404 -28.28 -2.57 7.31
C THR A 404 -27.96 -1.53 8.38
N THR A 405 -27.99 -1.95 9.64
CA THR A 405 -27.75 -1.08 10.81
C THR A 405 -26.52 -1.46 11.60
N GLU A 406 -26.03 -2.70 11.48
CA GLU A 406 -24.85 -3.18 12.19
C GLU A 406 -24.24 -4.41 11.49
N VAL A 407 -22.92 -4.56 11.54
CA VAL A 407 -22.21 -5.81 11.24
C VAL A 407 -21.74 -6.41 12.54
N THR A 408 -22.10 -7.65 12.81
CA THR A 408 -21.76 -8.35 14.04
C THR A 408 -20.64 -9.37 13.85
N GLY A 409 -19.91 -9.66 14.92
CA GLY A 409 -18.83 -10.64 14.88
C GLY A 409 -18.30 -10.99 16.27
N ASP A 410 -17.31 -11.89 16.30
CA ASP A 410 -16.68 -12.41 17.53
C ASP A 410 -15.38 -11.68 17.92
N GLY A 411 -15.13 -10.51 17.33
CA GLY A 411 -13.88 -9.75 17.47
C GLY A 411 -12.78 -10.17 16.49
N LYS A 412 -12.84 -11.39 15.95
CA LYS A 412 -11.88 -11.92 14.96
C LYS A 412 -12.44 -11.93 13.55
N ARG A 413 -13.75 -12.17 13.38
CA ARG A 413 -14.43 -12.27 12.09
C ARG A 413 -15.92 -11.94 12.20
N VAL A 414 -16.52 -11.65 11.04
CA VAL A 414 -17.98 -11.51 10.92
C VAL A 414 -18.69 -12.82 11.25
N ASN A 415 -19.78 -12.74 12.00
CA ASN A 415 -20.70 -13.84 12.27
C ASN A 415 -22.17 -13.51 11.96
N GLY A 416 -22.45 -12.26 11.55
CA GLY A 416 -23.79 -11.83 11.18
C GLY A 416 -23.89 -10.35 10.82
N LEU A 417 -25.10 -9.93 10.55
CA LEU A 417 -25.48 -8.53 10.42
C LEU A 417 -26.90 -8.29 10.98
N VAL A 418 -27.16 -7.04 11.33
CA VAL A 418 -28.49 -6.56 11.72
C VAL A 418 -29.02 -5.64 10.62
N TYR A 419 -30.26 -5.86 10.21
CA TYR A 419 -30.97 -4.93 9.34
C TYR A 419 -32.30 -4.52 9.95
N GLU A 420 -32.80 -3.36 9.54
CA GLU A 420 -34.13 -2.83 9.88
C GLU A 420 -35.02 -2.91 8.63
N ASP A 421 -36.17 -3.50 8.76
CA ASP A 421 -37.25 -3.41 7.78
C ASP A 421 -37.82 -1.99 7.83
N ARG A 422 -37.72 -1.24 6.73
CA ARG A 422 -38.14 0.18 6.68
C ARG A 422 -39.66 0.38 6.66
N ILE A 423 -40.42 -0.68 6.45
CA ILE A 423 -41.89 -0.63 6.43
C ILE A 423 -42.41 -0.86 7.83
N SER A 424 -41.95 -1.92 8.52
CA SER A 424 -42.38 -2.26 9.87
C SER A 424 -41.58 -1.56 10.97
N GLY A 425 -40.35 -1.15 10.71
CA GLY A 425 -39.38 -0.64 11.70
C GLY A 425 -38.76 -1.75 12.55
N GLU A 426 -39.05 -3.02 12.26
CA GLU A 426 -38.50 -4.15 13.01
C GLU A 426 -37.05 -4.43 12.63
N LYS A 427 -36.23 -4.81 13.65
CA LYS A 427 -34.83 -5.21 13.45
C LYS A 427 -34.74 -6.74 13.40
N HIS A 428 -33.95 -7.21 12.44
CA HIS A 428 -33.72 -8.63 12.20
C HIS A 428 -32.22 -8.93 12.17
N ASN A 429 -31.86 -10.12 12.67
CA ASN A 429 -30.49 -10.62 12.62
C ASN A 429 -30.35 -11.70 11.54
N VAL A 430 -29.28 -11.66 10.77
CA VAL A 430 -28.91 -12.69 9.80
C VAL A 430 -27.56 -13.26 10.18
N ALA A 431 -27.50 -14.55 10.47
CA ALA A 431 -26.24 -15.26 10.70
C ALA A 431 -25.53 -15.55 9.37
N LEU A 432 -24.30 -15.08 9.21
CA LEU A 432 -23.49 -15.23 7.99
C LEU A 432 -22.01 -15.02 8.31
N GLU A 433 -21.13 -15.36 7.38
CA GLU A 433 -19.69 -15.29 7.57
C GLU A 433 -19.01 -14.22 6.70
N GLY A 434 -19.79 -13.50 5.87
CA GLY A 434 -19.24 -12.42 5.04
C GLY A 434 -20.26 -11.40 4.59
N VAL A 435 -19.82 -10.15 4.43
CA VAL A 435 -20.63 -9.02 3.97
C VAL A 435 -19.90 -8.32 2.84
N PHE A 436 -20.48 -8.34 1.65
CA PHE A 436 -19.95 -7.62 0.47
C PHE A 436 -20.70 -6.31 0.30
N VAL A 437 -19.99 -5.19 0.45
CA VAL A 437 -20.58 -3.85 0.38
C VAL A 437 -20.53 -3.35 -1.05
N GLN A 438 -21.69 -3.27 -1.72
CA GLN A 438 -21.84 -2.94 -3.14
C GLN A 438 -22.77 -1.73 -3.36
N ILE A 439 -22.56 -0.67 -2.57
CA ILE A 439 -23.36 0.56 -2.59
C ILE A 439 -22.73 1.69 -3.42
N GLY A 440 -21.82 1.34 -4.32
CA GLY A 440 -21.19 2.22 -5.29
C GLY A 440 -19.84 2.76 -4.86
N LEU A 441 -19.30 3.60 -5.73
CA LEU A 441 -18.02 4.28 -5.56
C LEU A 441 -18.24 5.76 -5.23
N VAL A 442 -17.27 6.36 -4.55
CA VAL A 442 -17.18 7.80 -4.32
C VAL A 442 -15.94 8.29 -5.04
N PRO A 443 -16.07 9.12 -6.09
CA PRO A 443 -14.93 9.70 -6.78
C PRO A 443 -14.07 10.54 -5.83
N ASN A 444 -12.75 10.52 -6.00
CA ASN A 444 -11.81 11.32 -5.21
C ASN A 444 -11.67 12.73 -5.82
N THR A 445 -12.74 13.48 -5.84
CA THR A 445 -12.91 14.75 -6.59
C THR A 445 -13.45 15.89 -5.75
N GLU A 446 -13.65 15.70 -4.45
CA GLU A 446 -14.25 16.70 -3.56
C GLU A 446 -13.48 18.02 -3.58
N TRP A 447 -12.16 17.95 -3.70
CA TRP A 447 -11.25 19.10 -3.77
C TRP A 447 -11.34 19.89 -5.09
N LEU A 448 -12.00 19.33 -6.11
CA LEU A 448 -12.24 19.97 -7.43
C LEU A 448 -13.59 20.67 -7.52
N LYS A 449 -14.40 20.62 -6.46
CA LYS A 449 -15.71 21.25 -6.44
C LYS A 449 -15.59 22.77 -6.64
N GLY A 450 -16.30 23.27 -7.63
CA GLY A 450 -16.22 24.69 -8.03
C GLY A 450 -15.08 25.04 -8.99
N THR A 451 -14.13 24.09 -9.24
CA THR A 451 -13.06 24.26 -10.22
C THR A 451 -13.43 23.62 -11.57
N LEU A 452 -14.04 22.44 -11.54
CA LEU A 452 -14.46 21.68 -12.72
C LEU A 452 -15.96 21.36 -12.67
N SER A 453 -16.53 21.04 -13.83
CA SER A 453 -17.88 20.49 -13.92
C SER A 453 -17.91 19.05 -13.42
N LEU A 454 -18.64 18.84 -12.34
CA LEU A 454 -18.91 17.52 -11.76
C LEU A 454 -20.40 17.19 -11.93
N ASN A 455 -20.73 15.90 -12.07
CA ASN A 455 -22.11 15.46 -12.01
C ASN A 455 -22.61 15.34 -10.55
N ASP A 456 -23.88 14.96 -10.35
CA ASP A 456 -24.50 14.80 -9.03
C ASP A 456 -23.83 13.72 -8.16
N ARG A 457 -23.06 12.81 -8.77
CA ARG A 457 -22.28 11.77 -8.06
C ARG A 457 -20.87 12.21 -7.71
N GLY A 458 -20.47 13.43 -8.11
CA GLY A 458 -19.13 13.97 -7.95
C GLY A 458 -18.14 13.52 -9.03
N GLU A 459 -18.57 12.80 -10.08
CA GLU A 459 -17.69 12.38 -11.17
C GLU A 459 -17.36 13.55 -12.09
N ILE A 460 -16.10 13.63 -12.55
CA ILE A 460 -15.66 14.65 -13.51
C ILE A 460 -16.31 14.38 -14.87
N ILE A 461 -17.00 15.38 -15.40
CA ILE A 461 -17.60 15.31 -16.73
C ILE A 461 -16.50 15.51 -17.77
N THR A 462 -16.36 14.53 -18.68
CA THR A 462 -15.37 14.56 -19.77
C THR A 462 -16.02 14.32 -21.11
N ASP A 463 -15.40 14.87 -22.15
CA ASP A 463 -15.75 14.52 -23.53
C ASP A 463 -15.07 13.20 -24.00
N ASN A 464 -15.24 12.86 -25.27
CA ASN A 464 -14.65 11.66 -25.87
C ASN A 464 -13.12 11.68 -25.96
N HIS A 465 -12.47 12.80 -25.70
CA HIS A 465 -11.01 12.96 -25.65
C HIS A 465 -10.48 12.99 -24.22
N GLY A 466 -11.36 12.94 -23.22
CA GLY A 466 -11.01 13.10 -21.82
C GLY A 466 -10.84 14.55 -21.38
N ALA A 467 -11.20 15.53 -22.23
CA ALA A 467 -11.15 16.94 -21.88
C ALA A 467 -12.26 17.30 -20.87
N THR A 468 -11.91 18.11 -19.88
CA THR A 468 -12.85 18.62 -18.87
C THR A 468 -13.46 19.96 -19.27
N SER A 469 -14.24 20.57 -18.39
CA SER A 469 -14.77 21.91 -18.59
C SER A 469 -13.71 23.02 -18.61
N VAL A 470 -12.46 22.71 -18.21
CA VAL A 470 -11.35 23.68 -18.18
C VAL A 470 -10.33 23.31 -19.26
N PRO A 471 -10.09 24.16 -20.28
CA PRO A 471 -9.08 23.91 -21.31
C PRO A 471 -7.70 23.68 -20.71
N GLY A 472 -7.00 22.62 -21.15
CA GLY A 472 -5.72 22.19 -20.64
C GLY A 472 -5.80 21.23 -19.44
N VAL A 473 -6.99 20.95 -18.93
CA VAL A 473 -7.24 19.95 -17.89
C VAL A 473 -8.01 18.78 -18.48
N PHE A 474 -7.44 17.60 -18.35
CA PHE A 474 -8.00 16.31 -18.80
C PHE A 474 -8.29 15.43 -17.60
N ALA A 475 -9.12 14.42 -17.76
CA ALA A 475 -9.37 13.44 -16.72
C ALA A 475 -9.56 12.02 -17.29
N ALA A 476 -9.22 11.00 -16.47
CA ALA A 476 -9.27 9.61 -16.85
C ALA A 476 -9.52 8.69 -15.65
N GLY A 477 -10.12 7.54 -15.91
CA GLY A 477 -10.37 6.48 -14.95
C GLY A 477 -11.59 6.74 -14.06
N ASP A 478 -11.59 6.09 -12.91
CA ASP A 478 -12.79 5.94 -12.07
C ASP A 478 -13.34 7.25 -11.49
N CYS A 479 -12.57 8.33 -11.49
CA CYS A 479 -13.02 9.67 -11.09
C CYS A 479 -13.90 10.39 -12.13
N THR A 480 -14.03 9.83 -13.35
CA THR A 480 -14.78 10.45 -14.46
C THR A 480 -16.17 9.84 -14.64
N THR A 481 -16.96 10.41 -15.54
CA THR A 481 -18.27 9.87 -15.95
C THR A 481 -18.18 8.65 -16.86
N ALA A 482 -16.97 8.16 -17.20
CA ALA A 482 -16.79 6.97 -18.02
C ALA A 482 -17.44 5.73 -17.37
N PRO A 483 -18.22 4.96 -18.11
CA PRO A 483 -18.84 3.74 -17.60
C PRO A 483 -17.81 2.62 -17.39
N TYR A 484 -18.21 1.60 -16.60
CA TYR A 484 -17.41 0.39 -16.39
C TYR A 484 -16.03 0.66 -15.78
N LYS A 485 -15.99 0.86 -14.47
CA LYS A 485 -14.77 1.12 -13.69
C LYS A 485 -13.88 -0.13 -13.64
N GLN A 486 -13.01 -0.30 -14.63
CA GLN A 486 -12.11 -1.45 -14.80
C GLN A 486 -10.68 -0.98 -15.06
N ILE A 487 -9.68 -1.78 -14.64
CA ILE A 487 -8.25 -1.44 -14.80
C ILE A 487 -7.91 -1.14 -16.27
N VAL A 488 -8.32 -2.02 -17.19
CA VAL A 488 -8.02 -1.89 -18.61
C VAL A 488 -8.69 -0.68 -19.25
N ILE A 489 -9.91 -0.33 -18.81
CA ILE A 489 -10.63 0.86 -19.27
C ILE A 489 -9.93 2.12 -18.77
N ALA A 490 -9.59 2.15 -17.48
CA ALA A 490 -8.87 3.27 -16.87
C ALA A 490 -7.52 3.54 -17.58
N MET A 491 -6.77 2.48 -17.91
CA MET A 491 -5.53 2.62 -18.70
C MET A 491 -5.78 3.17 -20.11
N GLY A 492 -6.81 2.68 -20.79
CA GLY A 492 -7.18 3.19 -22.12
C GLY A 492 -7.58 4.67 -22.10
N GLU A 493 -8.30 5.09 -21.06
CA GLU A 493 -8.66 6.49 -20.85
C GLU A 493 -7.44 7.36 -20.51
N GLY A 494 -6.52 6.87 -19.66
CA GLY A 494 -5.28 7.55 -19.36
C GLY A 494 -4.44 7.81 -20.62
N ALA A 495 -4.28 6.79 -21.46
CA ALA A 495 -3.60 6.91 -22.74
C ALA A 495 -4.28 7.93 -23.66
N ARG A 496 -5.62 7.87 -23.78
CA ARG A 496 -6.41 8.82 -24.59
C ARG A 496 -6.26 10.25 -24.09
N SER A 497 -6.41 10.49 -22.78
CA SER A 497 -6.28 11.82 -22.18
C SER A 497 -4.86 12.39 -22.34
N SER A 498 -3.85 11.54 -22.31
CA SER A 498 -2.47 11.95 -22.56
C SER A 498 -2.24 12.37 -24.02
N LEU A 499 -2.82 11.64 -24.98
CA LEU A 499 -2.77 12.02 -26.40
C LEU A 499 -3.48 13.37 -26.63
N ALA A 500 -4.62 13.60 -26.01
CA ALA A 500 -5.34 14.86 -26.08
C ALA A 500 -4.58 16.03 -25.40
N ALA A 501 -3.91 15.76 -24.28
CA ALA A 501 -3.04 16.74 -23.64
C ALA A 501 -1.86 17.12 -24.54
N PHE A 502 -1.26 16.16 -25.24
CA PHE A 502 -0.23 16.45 -26.24
C PHE A 502 -0.76 17.33 -27.37
N ASP A 503 -1.95 17.01 -27.94
CA ASP A 503 -2.59 17.82 -28.96
C ASP A 503 -2.91 19.25 -28.50
N TYR A 504 -3.22 19.42 -27.21
CA TYR A 504 -3.39 20.73 -26.59
C TYR A 504 -2.07 21.49 -26.55
N LEU A 505 -1.00 20.87 -26.02
CA LEU A 505 0.32 21.48 -25.87
C LEU A 505 0.90 21.98 -27.19
N ILE A 506 0.85 21.18 -28.26
CA ILE A 506 1.42 21.58 -29.58
C ILE A 506 0.65 22.71 -30.27
N ARG A 507 -0.58 23.03 -29.81
CA ARG A 507 -1.38 24.11 -30.35
C ARG A 507 -1.31 25.39 -29.52
N LEU A 508 -0.62 25.37 -28.37
CA LEU A 508 -0.39 26.58 -27.60
C LEU A 508 0.50 27.56 -28.38
N PRO A 509 0.23 28.88 -28.29
CA PRO A 509 1.11 29.89 -28.86
C PRO A 509 2.55 29.74 -28.34
N ALA A 510 3.54 30.06 -29.18
CA ALA A 510 4.96 29.93 -28.82
C ALA A 510 5.35 30.72 -27.55
N GLU A 511 4.65 31.80 -27.26
CA GLU A 511 4.83 32.63 -26.05
C GLU A 511 4.39 31.90 -24.76
N GLU A 512 3.48 30.92 -24.85
CA GLU A 512 3.02 30.09 -23.72
C GLU A 512 3.80 28.78 -23.59
N GLN A 513 4.62 28.42 -24.59
CA GLN A 513 5.46 27.19 -24.59
C GLN A 513 6.83 27.41 -23.94
N ALA A 514 7.29 28.66 -23.80
CA ALA A 514 8.65 29.03 -23.35
C ALA A 514 8.68 29.51 -21.88
N ALA A 515 7.67 29.21 -21.11
CA ALA A 515 7.53 29.62 -19.71
C ALA A 515 7.70 28.39 -18.75
#